data_9283d54ec0c47af4fcebdece95a70171
#
_entry.id   9283d54ec0c47af4fcebdece95a70171
#
_cell.length_a   1.000
_cell.length_b   1.000
_cell.length_c   1.000
_cell.angle_alpha   90.00
_cell.angle_beta   90.00
_cell.angle_gamma   90.00
#
_symmetry.space_group_name_H-M   'P 1'
#
loop_
_entity.id
_entity.type
_entity.pdbx_description
1 polymer ?
#
loop_
_entity_poly.entity_id
_entity_poly.type
_entity_poly.pdbx_seq_one_letter_code
_entity_poly.pdbx_strand_id
1 'polypeptide(L)'
;MQDFTLDIYRELLETLQAKGYQLISYADYRKSKIDNRKSKFVILRHDVDAKPLNSLRTAQIEHAAGAKATYYFRCGKESNNPEIIRAIVQLGLEIGYHYEDMSLCDGDIDRAWAHFQTWLDYFRQYYAVETICMHGAPTSKWDSKDLWRKYDYKTLGIIGEPYMDTDFSDVFYLTDTGRCWDGYRVSVRDKIPQDQDEWTKAGLTWHTTPQLLRAIQTDQLPKHAMITTHPQRWTNDPKQWYLELVMQTTKNIIKRLWIKN
;
A
#
# COMPACT_ATOMS: atom_id res chain seq x y z
N MET A 1 18.29 15.75 2.31
CA MET A 1 18.26 14.43 1.62
C MET A 1 17.15 14.47 0.59
N GLN A 2 17.33 13.87 -0.58
CA GLN A 2 16.31 13.82 -1.63
C GLN A 2 15.22 12.82 -1.24
N ASP A 3 13.95 13.25 -1.24
CA ASP A 3 12.82 12.42 -0.84
C ASP A 3 12.46 11.36 -1.91
N PHE A 4 11.79 10.28 -1.52
CA PHE A 4 11.38 9.16 -2.39
C PHE A 4 12.55 8.49 -3.13
N THR A 5 13.71 8.36 -2.48
CA THR A 5 14.82 7.52 -2.91
C THR A 5 14.83 6.20 -2.16
N LEU A 6 15.50 5.17 -2.70
CA LEU A 6 15.68 3.89 -1.99
C LEU A 6 16.54 4.06 -0.73
N ASP A 7 17.43 5.05 -0.68
CA ASP A 7 18.27 5.31 0.49
C ASP A 7 17.44 5.86 1.65
N ILE A 8 16.55 6.84 1.41
CA ILE A 8 15.68 7.34 2.47
C ILE A 8 14.61 6.31 2.86
N TYR A 9 14.24 5.39 1.95
CA TYR A 9 13.38 4.27 2.29
C TYR A 9 14.06 3.31 3.28
N ARG A 10 15.33 2.97 3.04
CA ARG A 10 16.15 2.19 3.98
C ARG A 10 16.23 2.87 5.34
N GLU A 11 16.53 4.17 5.37
CA GLU A 11 16.57 4.95 6.61
C GLU A 11 15.24 4.92 7.36
N LEU A 12 14.10 4.94 6.64
CA LEU A 12 12.78 4.82 7.24
C LEU A 12 12.62 3.49 7.98
N LEU A 13 12.98 2.36 7.35
CA LEU A 13 12.89 1.04 7.98
C LEU A 13 13.81 0.93 9.20
N GLU A 14 15.07 1.37 9.06
CA GLU A 14 16.06 1.36 10.14
C GLU A 14 15.60 2.22 11.33
N THR A 15 15.04 3.40 11.06
CA THR A 15 14.52 4.30 12.10
C THR A 15 13.32 3.67 12.84
N LEU A 16 12.40 3.04 12.12
CA LEU A 16 11.27 2.34 12.71
C LEU A 16 11.75 1.21 13.64
N GLN A 17 12.68 0.37 13.16
CA GLN A 17 13.24 -0.74 13.95
C GLN A 17 14.01 -0.24 15.17
N ALA A 18 14.83 0.81 15.04
CA ALA A 18 15.54 1.43 16.16
C ALA A 18 14.60 1.97 17.25
N LYS A 19 13.37 2.33 16.88
CA LYS A 19 12.30 2.76 17.80
C LYS A 19 11.41 1.62 18.30
N GLY A 20 11.80 0.37 17.99
CA GLY A 20 11.17 -0.83 18.50
C GLY A 20 9.90 -1.26 17.75
N TYR A 21 9.65 -0.74 16.55
CA TYR A 21 8.56 -1.22 15.71
C TYR A 21 8.92 -2.55 15.06
N GLN A 22 8.01 -3.53 15.15
CA GLN A 22 8.03 -4.73 14.34
C GLN A 22 7.46 -4.38 12.95
N LEU A 23 8.20 -4.73 11.89
CA LEU A 23 7.76 -4.52 10.51
C LEU A 23 7.12 -5.83 10.02
N ILE A 24 5.81 -5.81 9.83
CA ILE A 24 5.00 -7.01 9.59
C ILE A 24 4.24 -6.91 8.27
N SER A 25 3.90 -8.07 7.68
CA SER A 25 3.01 -8.15 6.54
C SER A 25 1.53 -8.02 6.96
N TYR A 26 0.65 -7.80 5.99
CA TYR A 26 -0.78 -7.73 6.30
C TYR A 26 -1.34 -9.10 6.71
N ALA A 27 -0.86 -10.20 6.11
CA ALA A 27 -1.25 -11.54 6.53
C ALA A 27 -0.79 -11.85 7.97
N ASP A 28 0.43 -11.41 8.35
CA ASP A 28 0.90 -11.55 9.73
C ASP A 28 0.00 -10.78 10.71
N TYR A 29 -0.40 -9.56 10.37
CA TYR A 29 -1.35 -8.79 11.16
C TYR A 29 -2.69 -9.51 11.32
N ARG A 30 -3.24 -10.10 10.23
CA ARG A 30 -4.53 -10.80 10.27
C ARG A 30 -4.49 -12.12 11.03
N LYS A 31 -3.36 -12.83 10.98
CA LYS A 31 -3.16 -14.14 11.67
C LYS A 31 -2.76 -13.98 13.13
N SER A 32 -2.09 -12.90 13.45
CA SER A 32 -1.55 -12.71 14.78
C SER A 32 -2.65 -12.35 15.77
N LYS A 33 -2.67 -13.10 16.88
CA LYS A 33 -3.27 -12.65 18.14
C LYS A 33 -2.24 -11.77 18.85
N ILE A 34 -1.71 -10.73 18.16
CA ILE A 34 -0.78 -9.79 18.79
C ILE A 34 -1.50 -9.25 20.02
N ASP A 35 -0.88 -9.37 21.20
CA ASP A 35 -1.32 -8.62 22.38
C ASP A 35 -1.06 -7.16 22.08
N ASN A 36 -2.00 -6.55 21.33
CA ASN A 36 -1.91 -5.26 20.68
C ASN A 36 -1.62 -4.10 21.67
N ARG A 37 -1.73 -4.34 22.96
CA ARG A 37 -1.58 -3.29 23.98
C ARG A 37 -0.12 -2.95 24.31
N LYS A 38 0.84 -3.83 24.01
CA LYS A 38 2.25 -3.69 24.47
C LYS A 38 3.28 -3.59 23.37
N SER A 39 3.03 -4.06 22.16
CA SER A 39 3.99 -4.07 21.06
C SER A 39 3.77 -2.90 20.11
N LYS A 40 4.87 -2.32 19.58
CA LYS A 40 4.80 -1.38 18.46
C LYS A 40 4.93 -2.16 17.16
N PHE A 41 4.05 -1.92 16.19
CA PHE A 41 4.19 -2.53 14.86
C PHE A 41 3.86 -1.55 13.73
N VAL A 42 4.44 -1.81 12.58
CA VAL A 42 4.07 -1.18 11.31
C VAL A 42 3.75 -2.28 10.30
N ILE A 43 2.54 -2.25 9.77
CA ILE A 43 2.14 -3.06 8.61
C ILE A 43 2.73 -2.38 7.38
N LEU A 44 3.67 -3.05 6.69
CA LEU A 44 4.22 -2.58 5.44
C LEU A 44 3.38 -3.12 4.28
N ARG A 45 2.76 -2.21 3.54
CA ARG A 45 1.93 -2.49 2.38
C ARG A 45 2.47 -1.77 1.15
N HIS A 46 2.54 -2.49 0.03
CA HIS A 46 2.98 -1.96 -1.25
C HIS A 46 1.91 -2.18 -2.32
N ASP A 47 1.44 -1.08 -2.90
CA ASP A 47 0.53 -1.11 -4.02
C ASP A 47 1.35 -0.97 -5.32
N VAL A 48 1.55 -2.12 -5.98
CA VAL A 48 2.36 -2.20 -7.20
C VAL A 48 1.51 -1.83 -8.40
N ASP A 49 1.39 -0.52 -8.66
CA ASP A 49 0.62 -0.03 -9.80
C ASP A 49 1.37 -0.11 -11.11
N ALA A 50 2.71 0.07 -11.07
CA ALA A 50 3.58 0.08 -12.23
C ALA A 50 5.05 -0.19 -11.83
N LYS A 51 5.91 -0.34 -12.84
CA LYS A 51 7.38 -0.49 -12.68
C LYS A 51 7.76 -1.59 -11.66
N PRO A 52 7.39 -2.84 -11.89
CA PRO A 52 7.57 -3.93 -10.93
C PRO A 52 9.03 -4.14 -10.49
N LEU A 53 10.02 -3.72 -11.30
CA LEU A 53 11.43 -3.76 -10.90
C LEU A 53 11.73 -2.87 -9.69
N ASN A 54 11.01 -1.75 -9.52
CA ASN A 54 11.17 -0.93 -8.31
C ASN A 54 10.66 -1.69 -7.07
N SER A 55 9.60 -2.48 -7.23
CA SER A 55 9.08 -3.34 -6.15
C SER A 55 10.12 -4.38 -5.72
N LEU A 56 10.85 -4.97 -6.65
CA LEU A 56 11.94 -5.89 -6.29
C LEU A 56 13.07 -5.17 -5.53
N ARG A 57 13.39 -3.93 -5.89
CA ARG A 57 14.42 -3.14 -5.19
C ARG A 57 14.01 -2.77 -3.76
N THR A 58 12.75 -2.40 -3.54
CA THR A 58 12.24 -2.18 -2.18
C THR A 58 12.21 -3.49 -1.39
N ALA A 59 11.76 -4.59 -2.00
CA ALA A 59 11.73 -5.91 -1.39
C ALA A 59 13.13 -6.41 -0.94
N GLN A 60 14.16 -6.14 -1.74
CA GLN A 60 15.54 -6.44 -1.36
C GLN A 60 16.01 -5.67 -0.14
N ILE A 61 15.61 -4.41 0.00
CA ILE A 61 15.93 -3.58 1.18
C ILE A 61 15.21 -4.14 2.41
N GLU A 62 13.93 -4.50 2.28
CA GLU A 62 13.14 -5.07 3.37
C GLU A 62 13.67 -6.42 3.83
N HIS A 63 13.99 -7.30 2.88
CA HIS A 63 14.61 -8.59 3.17
C HIS A 63 15.93 -8.42 3.93
N ALA A 64 16.80 -7.50 3.47
CA ALA A 64 18.07 -7.20 4.12
C ALA A 64 17.90 -6.63 5.54
N ALA A 65 16.82 -5.88 5.78
CA ALA A 65 16.44 -5.35 7.10
C ALA A 65 15.72 -6.39 7.98
N GLY A 66 15.42 -7.60 7.47
CA GLY A 66 14.61 -8.60 8.19
C GLY A 66 13.14 -8.18 8.37
N ALA A 67 12.65 -7.22 7.59
CA ALA A 67 11.28 -6.75 7.60
C ALA A 67 10.36 -7.74 6.85
N LYS A 68 9.08 -7.76 7.24
CA LYS A 68 8.01 -8.41 6.48
C LYS A 68 7.11 -7.35 5.87
N ALA A 69 6.63 -7.63 4.66
CA ALA A 69 5.77 -6.70 3.90
C ALA A 69 4.85 -7.47 2.95
N THR A 70 3.80 -6.80 2.48
CA THR A 70 2.86 -7.33 1.49
C THR A 70 2.94 -6.51 0.21
N TYR A 71 3.09 -7.18 -0.92
CA TYR A 71 3.12 -6.60 -2.27
C TYR A 71 1.84 -6.98 -3.02
N TYR A 72 0.95 -6.01 -3.26
CA TYR A 72 -0.28 -6.19 -4.01
C TYR A 72 -0.05 -5.87 -5.49
N PHE A 73 -0.16 -6.87 -6.36
CA PHE A 73 0.03 -6.74 -7.80
C PHE A 73 -1.31 -6.65 -8.52
N ARG A 74 -1.41 -5.74 -9.49
CA ARG A 74 -2.53 -5.65 -10.44
C ARG A 74 -2.39 -6.69 -11.54
N CYS A 75 -3.50 -7.02 -12.21
CA CYS A 75 -3.51 -7.92 -13.35
C CYS A 75 -2.86 -7.32 -14.63
N GLY A 76 -2.83 -5.98 -14.75
CA GLY A 76 -2.31 -5.28 -15.93
C GLY A 76 -0.79 -5.43 -16.10
N LYS A 77 -0.34 -5.41 -17.35
CA LYS A 77 1.07 -5.55 -17.74
C LYS A 77 2.03 -4.53 -17.11
N GLU A 78 1.52 -3.40 -16.67
CA GLU A 78 2.29 -2.34 -16.00
C GLU A 78 2.80 -2.79 -14.63
N SER A 79 2.05 -3.68 -13.99
CA SER A 79 2.30 -4.22 -12.64
C SER A 79 2.70 -5.70 -12.70
N ASN A 80 1.94 -6.51 -13.43
CA ASN A 80 2.12 -7.95 -13.48
C ASN A 80 3.42 -8.33 -14.23
N ASN A 81 4.39 -8.84 -13.49
CA ASN A 81 5.62 -9.41 -14.02
C ASN A 81 5.95 -10.70 -13.26
N PRO A 82 5.76 -11.88 -13.86
CA PRO A 82 5.98 -13.18 -13.22
C PRO A 82 7.37 -13.38 -12.63
N GLU A 83 8.40 -12.87 -13.26
CA GLU A 83 9.80 -13.03 -12.79
C GLU A 83 10.02 -12.21 -11.51
N ILE A 84 9.53 -10.97 -11.50
CA ILE A 84 9.62 -10.09 -10.34
C ILE A 84 8.77 -10.63 -9.17
N ILE A 85 7.56 -11.13 -9.44
CA ILE A 85 6.70 -11.75 -8.42
C ILE A 85 7.43 -12.93 -7.77
N ARG A 86 7.99 -13.86 -8.57
CA ARG A 86 8.76 -15.00 -8.03
C ARG A 86 9.98 -14.54 -7.23
N ALA A 87 10.69 -13.51 -7.70
CA ALA A 87 11.85 -12.99 -6.99
C ALA A 87 11.47 -12.41 -5.61
N ILE A 88 10.35 -11.70 -5.51
CA ILE A 88 9.86 -11.16 -4.25
C ILE A 88 9.41 -12.29 -3.31
N VAL A 89 8.73 -13.32 -3.83
CA VAL A 89 8.38 -14.52 -3.05
C VAL A 89 9.63 -15.22 -2.51
N GLN A 90 10.69 -15.35 -3.31
CA GLN A 90 11.96 -15.94 -2.88
C GLN A 90 12.64 -15.15 -1.74
N LEU A 91 12.40 -13.85 -1.65
CA LEU A 91 12.83 -13.01 -0.53
C LEU A 91 11.98 -13.24 0.75
N GLY A 92 10.95 -14.08 0.69
CA GLY A 92 10.09 -14.43 1.83
C GLY A 92 9.06 -13.35 2.18
N LEU A 93 8.67 -12.53 1.19
CA LEU A 93 7.67 -11.48 1.34
C LEU A 93 6.31 -11.93 0.80
N GLU A 94 5.24 -11.36 1.34
CA GLU A 94 3.87 -11.69 0.97
C GLU A 94 3.48 -11.06 -0.37
N ILE A 95 2.74 -11.84 -1.18
CA ILE A 95 2.10 -11.36 -2.41
C ILE A 95 0.60 -11.39 -2.23
N GLY A 96 -0.08 -10.33 -2.66
CA GLY A 96 -1.53 -10.23 -2.72
C GLY A 96 -2.03 -9.75 -4.10
N TYR A 97 -3.34 -9.85 -4.31
CA TYR A 97 -3.98 -9.33 -5.52
C TYR A 97 -4.50 -7.90 -5.29
N HIS A 98 -4.01 -6.95 -6.11
CA HIS A 98 -4.49 -5.57 -6.15
C HIS A 98 -5.63 -5.45 -7.14
N TYR A 99 -6.85 -5.76 -6.67
CA TYR A 99 -8.02 -5.95 -7.52
C TYR A 99 -8.66 -4.62 -7.97
N GLU A 100 -9.10 -4.58 -9.23
CA GLU A 100 -9.84 -3.47 -9.85
C GLU A 100 -10.94 -3.96 -10.81
N ASP A 101 -11.46 -5.14 -10.55
CA ASP A 101 -12.30 -5.93 -11.44
C ASP A 101 -13.61 -5.23 -11.79
N MET A 102 -14.20 -4.48 -10.84
CA MET A 102 -15.40 -3.66 -11.13
C MET A 102 -15.13 -2.63 -12.23
N SER A 103 -13.94 -2.03 -12.24
CA SER A 103 -13.52 -1.06 -13.26
C SER A 103 -13.25 -1.73 -14.60
N LEU A 104 -12.59 -2.89 -14.59
CA LEU A 104 -12.25 -3.65 -15.80
C LEU A 104 -13.46 -4.31 -16.46
N CYS A 105 -14.52 -4.53 -15.69
CA CYS A 105 -15.77 -5.15 -16.15
C CYS A 105 -16.92 -4.15 -16.29
N ASP A 106 -16.64 -2.85 -16.36
CA ASP A 106 -17.63 -1.78 -16.55
C ASP A 106 -18.80 -1.81 -15.54
N GLY A 107 -18.54 -2.29 -14.32
CA GLY A 107 -19.51 -2.38 -13.24
C GLY A 107 -20.42 -3.61 -13.29
N ASP A 108 -20.21 -4.52 -14.22
CA ASP A 108 -20.89 -5.82 -14.23
C ASP A 108 -20.32 -6.70 -13.11
N ILE A 109 -21.08 -6.84 -12.04
CA ILE A 109 -20.61 -7.49 -10.80
C ILE A 109 -20.38 -9.00 -10.99
N ASP A 110 -21.14 -9.68 -11.85
CA ASP A 110 -20.97 -11.11 -12.08
C ASP A 110 -19.75 -11.39 -12.96
N ARG A 111 -19.56 -10.56 -13.98
CA ARG A 111 -18.34 -10.60 -14.79
C ARG A 111 -17.11 -10.22 -13.99
N ALA A 112 -17.21 -9.22 -13.12
CA ALA A 112 -16.13 -8.81 -12.20
C ALA A 112 -15.76 -9.93 -11.23
N TRP A 113 -16.73 -10.66 -10.70
CA TRP A 113 -16.48 -11.81 -9.84
C TRP A 113 -15.73 -12.93 -10.54
N ALA A 114 -16.16 -13.32 -11.73
CA ALA A 114 -15.50 -14.34 -12.55
C ALA A 114 -14.05 -13.91 -12.91
N HIS A 115 -13.87 -12.64 -13.26
CA HIS A 115 -12.55 -12.06 -13.57
C HIS A 115 -11.65 -12.05 -12.34
N PHE A 116 -12.17 -11.65 -11.16
CA PHE A 116 -11.45 -11.68 -9.90
C PHE A 116 -10.95 -13.09 -9.56
N GLN A 117 -11.83 -14.11 -9.66
CA GLN A 117 -11.45 -15.50 -9.39
C GLN A 117 -10.32 -15.97 -10.32
N THR A 118 -10.42 -15.65 -11.62
CA THR A 118 -9.40 -15.99 -12.62
C THR A 118 -8.02 -15.40 -12.25
N TRP A 119 -7.99 -14.12 -11.84
CA TRP A 119 -6.73 -13.47 -11.48
C TRP A 119 -6.22 -13.88 -10.09
N LEU A 120 -7.10 -14.15 -9.15
CA LEU A 120 -6.70 -14.73 -7.87
C LEU A 120 -6.01 -16.08 -8.07
N ASP A 121 -6.58 -16.96 -8.91
CA ASP A 121 -5.99 -18.27 -9.25
C ASP A 121 -4.67 -18.10 -10.01
N TYR A 122 -4.57 -17.09 -10.87
CA TYR A 122 -3.30 -16.77 -11.53
C TYR A 122 -2.21 -16.39 -10.52
N PHE A 123 -2.47 -15.49 -9.57
CA PHE A 123 -1.47 -15.11 -8.56
C PHE A 123 -1.15 -16.26 -7.60
N ARG A 124 -2.10 -17.17 -7.36
CA ARG A 124 -1.89 -18.37 -6.55
C ARG A 124 -0.94 -19.39 -7.16
N GLN A 125 -0.60 -19.28 -8.45
CA GLN A 125 0.46 -20.07 -9.04
C GLN A 125 1.87 -19.68 -8.55
N TYR A 126 2.03 -18.51 -7.96
CA TYR A 126 3.31 -17.99 -7.47
C TYR A 126 3.39 -17.97 -5.94
N TYR A 127 2.28 -17.75 -5.27
CA TYR A 127 2.21 -17.58 -3.81
C TYR A 127 0.83 -18.01 -3.31
N ALA A 128 0.74 -18.54 -2.09
CA ALA A 128 -0.54 -18.84 -1.44
C ALA A 128 -1.25 -17.53 -1.03
N VAL A 129 -1.85 -16.83 -2.00
CA VAL A 129 -2.49 -15.54 -1.78
C VAL A 129 -3.66 -15.67 -0.81
N GLU A 130 -3.53 -15.04 0.35
CA GLU A 130 -4.53 -15.02 1.43
C GLU A 130 -5.05 -13.62 1.71
N THR A 131 -4.44 -12.57 1.14
CA THR A 131 -4.90 -11.18 1.29
C THR A 131 -5.05 -10.51 -0.07
N ILE A 132 -6.01 -9.60 -0.14
CA ILE A 132 -6.30 -8.80 -1.34
C ILE A 132 -6.38 -7.34 -0.93
N CYS A 133 -6.23 -6.44 -1.90
CA CYS A 133 -6.37 -5.01 -1.65
C CYS A 133 -7.00 -4.33 -2.87
N MET A 134 -7.95 -3.44 -2.67
CA MET A 134 -8.55 -2.70 -3.79
C MET A 134 -7.55 -1.72 -4.41
N HIS A 135 -7.53 -1.64 -5.74
CA HIS A 135 -6.93 -0.53 -6.46
C HIS A 135 -7.91 0.66 -6.50
N GLY A 136 -7.41 1.84 -6.15
CA GLY A 136 -8.24 3.05 -6.03
C GLY A 136 -8.86 3.55 -7.34
N ALA A 137 -8.31 3.17 -8.51
CA ALA A 137 -8.79 3.50 -9.86
C ALA A 137 -9.45 4.90 -9.95
N PRO A 138 -8.72 6.01 -9.74
CA PRO A 138 -9.30 7.34 -9.50
C PRO A 138 -10.09 7.91 -10.69
N THR A 139 -9.89 7.38 -11.89
CA THR A 139 -10.60 7.76 -13.12
C THR A 139 -11.84 6.90 -13.39
N SER A 140 -12.00 5.81 -12.65
CA SER A 140 -13.17 4.95 -12.76
C SER A 140 -14.37 5.51 -11.98
N LYS A 141 -15.56 5.39 -12.54
CA LYS A 141 -16.81 5.65 -11.81
C LYS A 141 -17.20 4.52 -10.85
N TRP A 142 -16.60 3.33 -11.02
CA TRP A 142 -16.87 2.14 -10.22
C TRP A 142 -15.90 2.04 -9.03
N ASP A 143 -16.43 1.70 -7.87
CA ASP A 143 -15.59 1.34 -6.71
C ASP A 143 -15.34 -0.17 -6.72
N SER A 144 -14.09 -0.58 -6.63
CA SER A 144 -13.73 -2.01 -6.63
C SER A 144 -14.33 -2.78 -5.45
N LYS A 145 -14.59 -2.11 -4.33
CA LYS A 145 -15.25 -2.70 -3.15
C LYS A 145 -16.71 -3.06 -3.38
N ASP A 146 -17.36 -2.50 -4.40
CA ASP A 146 -18.76 -2.83 -4.73
C ASP A 146 -18.95 -4.31 -5.09
N LEU A 147 -17.88 -5.01 -5.50
CA LEU A 147 -17.87 -6.44 -5.71
C LEU A 147 -18.36 -7.22 -4.48
N TRP A 148 -17.98 -6.76 -3.30
CA TRP A 148 -18.29 -7.41 -2.02
C TRP A 148 -19.70 -7.14 -1.49
N ARG A 149 -20.50 -6.38 -2.21
CA ARG A 149 -21.94 -6.24 -1.92
C ARG A 149 -22.74 -7.50 -2.27
N LYS A 150 -22.25 -8.28 -3.22
CA LYS A 150 -22.90 -9.51 -3.70
C LYS A 150 -22.13 -10.78 -3.36
N TYR A 151 -20.79 -10.69 -3.34
CA TYR A 151 -19.91 -11.82 -3.14
C TYR A 151 -19.08 -11.66 -1.86
N ASP A 152 -18.63 -12.78 -1.28
CA ASP A 152 -17.77 -12.79 -0.10
C ASP A 152 -16.42 -13.42 -0.46
N TYR A 153 -15.35 -12.61 -0.43
CA TYR A 153 -13.98 -13.08 -0.69
C TYR A 153 -13.50 -14.11 0.33
N LYS A 154 -14.10 -14.16 1.53
CA LYS A 154 -13.75 -15.15 2.57
C LYS A 154 -14.04 -16.58 2.12
N THR A 155 -15.04 -16.75 1.22
CA THR A 155 -15.36 -18.07 0.62
C THR A 155 -14.24 -18.62 -0.25
N LEU A 156 -13.31 -17.75 -0.68
CA LEU A 156 -12.12 -18.12 -1.44
C LEU A 156 -10.87 -18.27 -0.55
N GLY A 157 -11.02 -18.32 0.78
CA GLY A 157 -9.90 -18.45 1.72
C GLY A 157 -9.08 -17.15 1.89
N ILE A 158 -9.64 -16.01 1.50
CA ILE A 158 -9.03 -14.70 1.77
C ILE A 158 -9.35 -14.30 3.22
N ILE A 159 -8.30 -13.98 3.98
CA ILE A 159 -8.38 -13.66 5.41
C ILE A 159 -8.48 -12.16 5.68
N GLY A 160 -8.26 -11.32 4.66
CA GLY A 160 -8.40 -9.88 4.86
C GLY A 160 -8.17 -9.02 3.62
N GLU A 161 -8.82 -7.85 3.68
CA GLU A 161 -8.70 -6.71 2.78
C GLU A 161 -8.42 -5.45 3.61
N PRO A 162 -7.31 -4.71 3.36
CA PRO A 162 -6.85 -3.63 4.24
C PRO A 162 -7.88 -2.54 4.57
N TYR A 163 -8.74 -2.15 3.63
CA TYR A 163 -9.73 -1.10 3.88
C TYR A 163 -11.01 -1.60 4.55
N MET A 164 -11.26 -2.92 4.55
CA MET A 164 -12.47 -3.52 5.08
C MET A 164 -12.26 -4.25 6.41
N ASP A 165 -11.07 -4.81 6.61
CA ASP A 165 -10.78 -5.70 7.73
C ASP A 165 -9.73 -5.14 8.71
N THR A 166 -9.28 -3.88 8.53
CA THR A 166 -8.41 -3.20 9.49
C THR A 166 -9.24 -2.32 10.42
N ASP A 167 -8.97 -2.43 11.71
CA ASP A 167 -9.52 -1.49 12.70
C ASP A 167 -8.68 -0.21 12.73
N PHE A 168 -9.12 0.80 11.98
CA PHE A 168 -8.44 2.08 11.90
C PHE A 168 -8.61 2.98 13.13
N SER A 169 -9.46 2.61 14.07
CA SER A 169 -9.49 3.26 15.38
C SER A 169 -8.24 2.91 16.22
N ASP A 170 -7.58 1.77 15.92
CA ASP A 170 -6.34 1.31 16.58
C ASP A 170 -5.11 1.46 15.67
N VAL A 171 -5.27 1.35 14.34
CA VAL A 171 -4.18 1.38 13.36
C VAL A 171 -4.18 2.68 12.59
N PHE A 172 -3.17 3.52 12.84
CA PHE A 172 -2.96 4.76 12.08
C PHE A 172 -2.54 4.47 10.63
N TYR A 173 -3.13 5.18 9.67
CA TYR A 173 -2.87 4.96 8.25
C TYR A 173 -2.05 6.07 7.61
N LEU A 174 -0.95 5.70 6.96
CA LEU A 174 -0.12 6.57 6.12
C LEU A 174 0.01 6.02 4.71
N THR A 175 0.00 6.91 3.73
CA THR A 175 0.26 6.56 2.33
C THR A 175 1.13 7.61 1.65
N ASP A 176 2.00 7.17 0.72
CA ASP A 176 2.82 8.03 -0.13
C ASP A 176 2.05 8.55 -1.37
N THR A 177 0.71 8.43 -1.36
CA THR A 177 -0.13 8.91 -2.47
C THR A 177 0.07 10.40 -2.71
N GLY A 178 0.24 10.74 -3.98
CA GLY A 178 0.58 12.12 -4.36
C GLY A 178 2.06 12.45 -4.17
N ARG A 179 2.91 11.48 -3.81
CA ARG A 179 4.32 11.67 -3.49
C ARG A 179 4.52 12.61 -2.30
N CYS A 180 3.69 12.41 -1.29
CA CYS A 180 3.71 13.09 0.01
C CYS A 180 2.95 12.23 1.03
N TRP A 181 3.24 12.36 2.32
CA TRP A 181 2.61 11.59 3.38
C TRP A 181 1.26 12.17 3.84
N ASP A 182 0.95 13.41 3.47
CA ASP A 182 -0.37 14.04 3.65
C ASP A 182 -1.25 13.92 2.39
N GLY A 183 -1.06 12.84 1.63
CA GLY A 183 -1.70 12.57 0.34
C GLY A 183 -3.22 12.45 0.40
N TYR A 184 -3.84 12.30 1.58
CA TYR A 184 -5.29 12.34 1.75
C TYR A 184 -5.93 13.63 1.18
N ARG A 185 -5.18 14.73 1.07
CA ARG A 185 -5.61 16.00 0.47
C ARG A 185 -5.79 15.94 -1.05
N VAL A 186 -5.15 14.96 -1.70
CA VAL A 186 -5.19 14.76 -3.16
C VAL A 186 -5.63 13.35 -3.56
N SER A 187 -5.92 12.49 -2.58
CA SER A 187 -6.41 11.14 -2.82
C SER A 187 -7.93 11.13 -2.92
N VAL A 188 -8.44 10.37 -3.88
CA VAL A 188 -9.88 10.12 -4.03
C VAL A 188 -10.32 8.97 -3.14
N ARG A 189 -9.61 7.85 -3.15
CA ARG A 189 -10.01 6.60 -2.47
C ARG A 189 -8.97 6.04 -1.51
N ASP A 190 -7.69 6.40 -1.68
CA ASP A 190 -6.60 5.95 -0.83
C ASP A 190 -6.50 6.84 0.43
N LYS A 191 -7.47 6.73 1.29
CA LYS A 191 -7.62 7.47 2.56
C LYS A 191 -8.66 6.77 3.45
N ILE A 192 -8.65 7.10 4.73
CA ILE A 192 -9.60 6.62 5.74
C ILE A 192 -10.42 7.83 6.24
N PRO A 193 -11.51 8.20 5.56
CA PRO A 193 -12.20 9.46 5.82
C PRO A 193 -12.73 9.60 7.23
N GLN A 194 -13.20 8.50 7.85
CA GLN A 194 -13.81 8.50 9.18
C GLN A 194 -12.81 8.88 10.29
N ASP A 195 -11.53 8.56 10.13
CA ASP A 195 -10.50 8.75 11.17
C ASP A 195 -9.55 9.91 10.82
N GLN A 196 -9.55 10.39 9.57
CA GLN A 196 -8.60 11.39 9.07
C GLN A 196 -8.66 12.72 9.81
N ASP A 197 -9.85 13.16 10.19
CA ASP A 197 -10.03 14.43 10.89
C ASP A 197 -9.44 14.37 12.31
N GLU A 198 -9.60 13.25 12.99
CA GLU A 198 -9.02 13.03 14.32
C GLU A 198 -7.51 13.00 14.26
N TRP A 199 -6.93 12.26 13.32
CA TRP A 199 -5.49 12.23 13.11
C TRP A 199 -4.91 13.60 12.79
N THR A 200 -5.62 14.38 11.97
CA THR A 200 -5.20 15.75 11.62
C THR A 200 -5.23 16.67 12.85
N LYS A 201 -6.29 16.61 13.68
CA LYS A 201 -6.40 17.36 14.94
C LYS A 201 -5.32 16.96 15.94
N ALA A 202 -4.94 15.69 15.97
CA ALA A 202 -3.85 15.17 16.80
C ALA A 202 -2.45 15.54 16.28
N GLY A 203 -2.33 16.27 15.16
CA GLY A 203 -1.05 16.65 14.56
C GLY A 203 -0.33 15.53 13.81
N LEU A 204 -0.99 14.42 13.56
CA LEU A 204 -0.44 13.26 12.84
C LEU A 204 -0.45 13.51 11.32
N THR A 205 0.23 14.56 10.91
CA THR A 205 0.29 14.98 9.50
C THR A 205 1.71 15.39 9.15
N TRP A 206 2.32 14.67 8.22
CA TRP A 206 3.66 14.94 7.71
C TRP A 206 3.60 15.01 6.18
N HIS A 207 4.36 15.90 5.59
CA HIS A 207 4.37 16.07 4.14
C HIS A 207 5.51 15.27 3.49
N THR A 208 6.70 15.29 4.10
CA THR A 208 7.92 14.68 3.55
C THR A 208 8.42 13.52 4.41
N THR A 209 9.21 12.62 3.82
CA THR A 209 9.85 11.52 4.57
C THR A 209 10.80 12.03 5.67
N PRO A 210 11.60 13.11 5.48
CA PRO A 210 12.34 13.68 6.59
C PRO A 210 11.50 14.16 7.77
N GLN A 211 10.29 14.67 7.54
CA GLN A 211 9.38 15.03 8.63
C GLN A 211 8.86 13.76 9.35
N LEU A 212 8.51 12.73 8.60
CA LEU A 212 8.08 11.44 9.14
C LEU A 212 9.20 10.79 9.96
N LEU A 213 10.44 10.77 9.44
CA LEU A 213 11.61 10.28 10.17
C LEU A 213 11.80 10.99 11.53
N ARG A 214 11.68 12.32 11.53
CA ARG A 214 11.77 13.11 12.77
C ARG A 214 10.63 12.74 13.74
N ALA A 215 9.42 12.57 13.24
CA ALA A 215 8.28 12.18 14.05
C ALA A 215 8.49 10.79 14.71
N ILE A 216 9.05 9.83 13.96
CA ILE A 216 9.42 8.52 14.49
C ILE A 216 10.51 8.66 15.56
N GLN A 217 11.57 9.42 15.29
CA GLN A 217 12.67 9.65 16.22
C GLN A 217 12.22 10.29 17.54
N THR A 218 11.19 11.13 17.49
CA THR A 218 10.61 11.84 18.66
C THR A 218 9.37 11.15 19.25
N ASP A 219 9.14 9.88 18.90
CA ASP A 219 8.04 9.04 19.39
C ASP A 219 6.62 9.63 19.14
N GLN A 220 6.46 10.40 18.06
CA GLN A 220 5.17 10.97 17.66
C GLN A 220 4.36 10.01 16.76
N LEU A 221 4.98 9.00 16.13
CA LEU A 221 4.25 8.01 15.35
C LEU A 221 3.45 7.11 16.31
N PRO A 222 2.16 6.85 16.05
CA PRO A 222 1.36 5.90 16.83
C PRO A 222 2.01 4.51 16.92
N LYS A 223 1.73 3.78 18.00
CA LYS A 223 2.30 2.44 18.23
C LYS A 223 1.94 1.44 17.15
N HIS A 224 0.75 1.56 16.60
CA HIS A 224 0.24 0.71 15.54
C HIS A 224 0.00 1.57 14.30
N ALA A 225 0.64 1.23 13.21
CA ALA A 225 0.49 1.96 11.96
C ALA A 225 0.48 1.02 10.75
N MET A 226 -0.16 1.45 9.68
CA MET A 226 -0.04 0.89 8.35
C MET A 226 0.60 1.94 7.46
N ILE A 227 1.73 1.59 6.85
CA ILE A 227 2.42 2.44 5.88
C ILE A 227 2.26 1.81 4.50
N THR A 228 1.50 2.51 3.65
CA THR A 228 1.31 2.12 2.25
C THR A 228 2.26 2.90 1.37
N THR A 229 3.08 2.19 0.60
CA THR A 229 3.93 2.81 -0.42
C THR A 229 3.61 2.26 -1.81
N HIS A 230 3.92 3.09 -2.81
CA HIS A 230 3.82 2.72 -4.22
C HIS A 230 5.25 2.65 -4.78
N PRO A 231 5.83 1.46 -4.93
CA PRO A 231 7.25 1.29 -5.26
C PRO A 231 7.72 2.03 -6.51
N GLN A 232 6.82 2.27 -7.47
CA GLN A 232 7.14 3.04 -8.68
C GLN A 232 7.61 4.47 -8.40
N ARG A 233 7.36 5.01 -7.18
CA ARG A 233 7.76 6.36 -6.76
C ARG A 233 9.15 6.41 -6.14
N TRP A 234 9.68 5.23 -5.74
CA TRP A 234 10.92 5.12 -4.99
C TRP A 234 12.06 4.64 -5.89
N THR A 235 13.09 5.48 -6.04
CA THR A 235 14.21 5.14 -6.91
C THR A 235 15.43 6.01 -6.64
N ASN A 236 16.63 5.41 -6.76
CA ASN A 236 17.91 6.13 -6.75
C ASN A 236 18.33 6.58 -8.17
N ASP A 237 17.59 6.19 -9.21
CA ASP A 237 17.85 6.67 -10.58
C ASP A 237 17.35 8.12 -10.73
N PRO A 238 18.25 9.12 -10.94
CA PRO A 238 17.86 10.52 -10.99
C PRO A 238 16.88 10.85 -12.12
N LYS A 239 17.02 10.19 -13.28
CA LYS A 239 16.14 10.40 -14.42
C LYS A 239 14.73 9.90 -14.13
N GLN A 240 14.62 8.69 -13.60
CA GLN A 240 13.33 8.11 -13.22
C GLN A 240 12.68 8.93 -12.10
N TRP A 241 13.47 9.37 -11.11
CA TRP A 241 13.01 10.18 -10.00
C TRP A 241 12.41 11.52 -10.48
N TYR A 242 13.12 12.22 -11.39
CA TYR A 242 12.67 13.50 -11.91
C TYR A 242 11.40 13.35 -12.76
N LEU A 243 11.35 12.35 -13.63
CA LEU A 243 10.15 12.07 -14.42
C LEU A 243 8.93 11.77 -13.55
N GLU A 244 9.10 10.99 -12.49
CA GLU A 244 8.03 10.67 -11.55
C GLU A 244 7.57 11.92 -10.79
N LEU A 245 8.50 12.79 -10.37
CA LEU A 245 8.18 14.06 -9.73
C LEU A 245 7.30 14.94 -10.63
N VAL A 246 7.70 15.12 -11.87
CA VAL A 246 6.96 15.96 -12.84
C VAL A 246 5.57 15.38 -13.12
N MET A 247 5.50 14.08 -13.41
CA MET A 247 4.22 13.38 -13.65
C MET A 247 3.28 13.49 -12.45
N GLN A 248 3.78 13.23 -11.25
CA GLN A 248 2.95 13.25 -10.05
C GLN A 248 2.50 14.66 -9.69
N THR A 249 3.36 15.66 -9.84
CA THR A 249 3.01 17.08 -9.64
C THR A 249 1.86 17.49 -10.58
N THR A 250 1.97 17.14 -11.85
CA THR A 250 0.91 17.39 -12.84
C THR A 250 -0.41 16.72 -12.46
N LYS A 251 -0.37 15.42 -12.08
CA LYS A 251 -1.55 14.69 -11.60
C LYS A 251 -2.17 15.34 -10.36
N ASN A 252 -1.35 15.80 -9.42
CA ASN A 252 -1.83 16.46 -8.19
C ASN A 252 -2.52 17.78 -8.48
N ILE A 253 -2.00 18.59 -9.42
CA ILE A 253 -2.64 19.84 -9.86
C ILE A 253 -4.01 19.55 -10.47
N ILE A 254 -4.09 18.59 -11.40
CA ILE A 254 -5.35 18.20 -12.05
C ILE A 254 -6.36 17.71 -11.00
N LYS A 255 -5.96 16.83 -10.08
CA LYS A 255 -6.84 16.32 -9.01
C LYS A 255 -7.37 17.42 -8.09
N ARG A 256 -6.53 18.41 -7.73
CA ARG A 256 -6.98 19.56 -6.91
C ARG A 256 -8.03 20.41 -7.63
N LEU A 257 -7.95 20.53 -8.94
CA LEU A 257 -8.96 21.22 -9.74
C LEU A 257 -10.28 20.45 -9.81
N TRP A 258 -10.23 19.10 -9.85
CA TRP A 258 -11.42 18.24 -9.89
C TRP A 258 -12.12 18.10 -8.55
N ILE A 259 -11.38 18.11 -7.43
CA ILE A 259 -11.95 17.97 -6.08
C ILE A 259 -12.60 19.28 -5.59
N LYS A 260 -12.24 20.43 -6.20
CA LYS A 260 -12.81 21.75 -5.85
C LYS A 260 -14.11 22.10 -6.60
N ASN A 261 -14.47 21.31 -7.59
CA ASN A 261 -15.75 21.40 -8.31
C ASN A 261 -16.67 20.25 -7.91
#